data_482bc972f66f45cb9c34c614fe75edf5
#
_entry.id   482bc972f66f45cb9c34c614fe75edf5
#
_cell.length_a   1.000
_cell.length_b   1.000
_cell.length_c   1.000
_cell.angle_alpha   90.00
_cell.angle_beta   90.00
_cell.angle_gamma   90.00
#
_symmetry.space_group_name_H-M   'P 1'
#
loop_
_entity.id
_entity.type
_entity.pdbx_description
1 polymer ?
#
loop_
_entity_poly.entity_id
_entity_poly.type
_entity_poly.pdbx_seq_one_letter_code
_entity_poly.pdbx_strand_id
1 'polypeptide(L)'
;RVSRRWGPARIGFHLGLNVSTVHRILTRYQCVRLSWTDPATGAPVRARRREVRRYEREAAGDLIHVDIKKLGRIPDGGGHRVHGRTRGGRNSSAHRDPSRPRTVHGRPNLGYAYLHHAVDDHSRYAYSEILADEKKETATAFMTRALAHFASIGVTTTRVMTDNGSCYRSRMFRKRLADNGIKHKWTRPYRPQTNGKVERFNRTLQEEWAYARPYNSETERVAAFDEFLRIYNPERSHTALRGDSPADRVPNLAGQYS
;
A
#
# COMPACT_ATOMS: atom_id res chain seq x y z
N ARG A 1 -10.37 -6.26 -35.26
CA ARG A 1 -10.65 -6.05 -33.84
C ARG A 1 -11.62 -7.08 -33.29
N VAL A 2 -12.80 -7.16 -33.86
CA VAL A 2 -13.87 -8.01 -33.34
C VAL A 2 -13.53 -9.49 -33.51
N SER A 3 -13.32 -9.94 -34.76
CA SER A 3 -13.08 -11.35 -35.09
C SER A 3 -11.81 -11.96 -34.48
N ARG A 4 -10.70 -11.23 -34.53
CA ARG A 4 -9.40 -11.72 -34.02
C ARG A 4 -9.03 -11.24 -32.63
N ARG A 5 -9.88 -10.41 -32.00
CA ARG A 5 -9.64 -9.81 -30.68
C ARG A 5 -8.24 -9.16 -30.51
N TRP A 6 -7.78 -8.47 -31.53
CA TRP A 6 -6.48 -7.81 -31.49
C TRP A 6 -6.56 -6.40 -30.90
N GLY A 7 -5.62 -6.07 -30.06
CA GLY A 7 -5.43 -4.71 -29.55
C GLY A 7 -4.76 -3.78 -30.56
N PRO A 8 -4.70 -2.46 -30.29
CA PRO A 8 -4.17 -1.46 -31.22
C PRO A 8 -2.76 -1.79 -31.74
N ALA A 9 -1.88 -2.29 -30.89
CA ALA A 9 -0.50 -2.61 -31.28
C ALA A 9 -0.44 -3.73 -32.35
N ARG A 10 -1.18 -4.84 -32.15
CA ARG A 10 -1.21 -5.94 -33.13
C ARG A 10 -1.87 -5.56 -34.43
N ILE A 11 -2.93 -4.74 -34.36
CA ILE A 11 -3.58 -4.22 -35.58
C ILE A 11 -2.62 -3.29 -36.32
N GLY A 12 -1.94 -2.38 -35.60
CA GLY A 12 -0.96 -1.47 -36.19
C GLY A 12 0.17 -2.21 -36.89
N PHE A 13 0.74 -3.20 -36.22
CA PHE A 13 1.78 -4.06 -36.81
C PHE A 13 1.30 -4.78 -38.08
N HIS A 14 0.11 -5.37 -38.03
CA HIS A 14 -0.43 -6.13 -39.16
C HIS A 14 -0.80 -5.26 -40.38
N LEU A 15 -1.21 -4.04 -40.15
CA LEU A 15 -1.64 -3.11 -41.20
C LEU A 15 -0.58 -2.05 -41.57
N GLY A 16 0.59 -2.09 -40.96
CA GLY A 16 1.62 -1.07 -41.16
C GLY A 16 1.22 0.31 -40.65
N LEU A 17 0.30 0.40 -39.65
CA LEU A 17 -0.22 1.65 -39.12
C LEU A 17 0.38 1.98 -37.75
N ASN A 18 0.50 3.29 -37.48
CA ASN A 18 0.92 3.73 -36.15
C ASN A 18 -0.13 3.31 -35.10
N VAL A 19 0.35 2.79 -33.97
CA VAL A 19 -0.49 2.29 -32.86
C VAL A 19 -1.45 3.36 -32.32
N SER A 20 -1.01 4.61 -32.24
CA SER A 20 -1.83 5.74 -31.79
C SER A 20 -2.96 6.07 -32.78
N THR A 21 -2.71 5.92 -34.07
CA THR A 21 -3.73 6.07 -35.12
C THR A 21 -4.80 5.01 -34.98
N VAL A 22 -4.39 3.75 -34.87
CA VAL A 22 -5.34 2.64 -34.64
C VAL A 22 -6.13 2.85 -33.37
N HIS A 23 -5.48 3.29 -32.30
CA HIS A 23 -6.20 3.59 -31.03
C HIS A 23 -7.26 4.67 -31.21
N ARG A 24 -6.94 5.77 -31.88
CA ARG A 24 -7.91 6.87 -32.18
C ARG A 24 -9.09 6.37 -33.02
N ILE A 25 -8.83 5.55 -34.04
CA ILE A 25 -9.89 4.93 -34.86
C ILE A 25 -10.81 4.07 -33.97
N LEU A 26 -10.23 3.15 -33.19
CA LEU A 26 -11.02 2.28 -32.33
C LEU A 26 -11.85 3.07 -31.29
N THR A 27 -11.32 4.17 -30.78
CA THR A 27 -12.04 5.07 -29.86
C THR A 27 -13.18 5.79 -30.57
N ARG A 28 -12.96 6.32 -31.78
CA ARG A 28 -13.99 6.98 -32.60
C ARG A 28 -15.17 6.04 -32.88
N TYR A 29 -14.90 4.78 -33.19
CA TYR A 29 -15.91 3.77 -33.40
C TYR A 29 -16.41 3.08 -32.11
N GLN A 30 -16.12 3.66 -30.95
CA GLN A 30 -16.56 3.17 -29.64
C GLN A 30 -16.23 1.71 -29.38
N CYS A 31 -15.17 1.18 -29.99
CA CYS A 31 -14.76 -0.19 -29.78
C CYS A 31 -14.29 -0.40 -28.34
N VAL A 32 -15.06 -1.13 -27.57
CA VAL A 32 -14.79 -1.44 -26.15
C VAL A 32 -13.41 -2.07 -25.99
N ARG A 33 -12.68 -1.70 -24.95
CA ARG A 33 -11.36 -2.30 -24.66
C ARG A 33 -11.48 -3.80 -24.44
N LEU A 34 -10.52 -4.59 -24.98
CA LEU A 34 -10.56 -6.06 -24.83
C LEU A 34 -10.53 -6.53 -23.39
N SER A 35 -9.89 -5.77 -22.50
CA SER A 35 -9.88 -6.04 -21.05
C SER A 35 -11.25 -5.84 -20.40
N TRP A 36 -12.22 -5.28 -21.10
CA TRP A 36 -13.57 -5.04 -20.61
C TRP A 36 -14.61 -5.98 -21.26
N THR A 37 -14.15 -6.95 -22.03
CA THR A 37 -15.03 -7.93 -22.68
C THR A 37 -14.58 -9.34 -22.34
N ASP A 38 -15.55 -10.19 -22.09
CA ASP A 38 -15.31 -11.63 -21.91
C ASP A 38 -14.66 -12.22 -23.16
N PRO A 39 -13.59 -12.98 -23.05
CA PRO A 39 -12.87 -13.55 -24.19
C PRO A 39 -13.72 -14.49 -25.04
N ALA A 40 -14.61 -15.26 -24.46
CA ALA A 40 -15.39 -16.28 -25.15
C ALA A 40 -16.64 -15.71 -25.78
N THR A 41 -17.35 -14.85 -25.06
CA THR A 41 -18.67 -14.37 -25.50
C THR A 41 -18.64 -12.98 -26.13
N GLY A 42 -17.56 -12.20 -25.93
CA GLY A 42 -17.48 -10.80 -26.33
C GLY A 42 -18.37 -9.88 -25.48
N ALA A 43 -19.16 -10.44 -24.57
CA ALA A 43 -20.02 -9.67 -23.68
C ALA A 43 -19.19 -8.70 -22.81
N PRO A 44 -19.71 -7.49 -22.51
CA PRO A 44 -19.04 -6.62 -21.56
C PRO A 44 -18.89 -7.37 -20.24
N VAL A 45 -17.62 -7.60 -19.82
CA VAL A 45 -17.37 -8.04 -18.46
C VAL A 45 -17.98 -6.95 -17.58
N ARG A 46 -18.88 -7.31 -16.68
CA ARG A 46 -19.55 -6.40 -15.75
C ARG A 46 -18.63 -5.80 -14.71
N ALA A 47 -17.43 -5.47 -15.08
CA ALA A 47 -16.75 -4.32 -14.56
C ALA A 47 -17.38 -3.07 -15.22
N ARG A 48 -18.69 -2.84 -15.05
CA ARG A 48 -19.09 -1.47 -14.89
C ARG A 48 -18.08 -0.95 -13.88
N ARG A 49 -17.16 -0.06 -14.32
CA ARG A 49 -16.65 0.93 -13.38
C ARG A 49 -17.93 1.54 -12.79
N ARG A 50 -18.46 0.95 -11.72
CA ARG A 50 -19.17 1.74 -10.74
C ARG A 50 -18.24 2.91 -10.57
N GLU A 51 -18.74 4.09 -10.84
CA GLU A 51 -18.04 5.30 -10.39
C GLU A 51 -17.55 4.95 -9.02
N VAL A 52 -16.22 4.85 -8.89
CA VAL A 52 -15.64 4.54 -7.59
C VAL A 52 -16.02 5.76 -6.81
N ARG A 53 -17.12 5.69 -6.05
CA ARG A 53 -17.50 6.75 -5.15
C ARG A 53 -16.31 6.86 -4.22
N ARG A 54 -15.44 7.80 -4.54
CA ARG A 54 -14.36 8.23 -3.66
C ARG A 54 -15.05 8.84 -2.46
N TYR A 55 -15.35 8.02 -1.46
CA TYR A 55 -15.73 8.60 -0.20
C TYR A 55 -14.45 9.07 0.49
N GLU A 56 -14.48 10.26 0.97
CA GLU A 56 -13.47 10.86 1.84
C GLU A 56 -14.20 11.33 3.07
N ARG A 57 -13.61 11.11 4.24
CA ARG A 57 -14.16 11.62 5.47
C ARG A 57 -14.00 13.13 5.54
N GLU A 58 -14.91 13.79 6.22
CA GLU A 58 -14.98 15.25 6.26
C GLU A 58 -13.88 15.87 7.12
N ALA A 59 -13.45 15.15 8.18
CA ALA A 59 -12.44 15.63 9.09
C ALA A 59 -11.35 14.59 9.38
N ALA A 60 -10.16 15.08 9.73
CA ALA A 60 -9.06 14.25 10.21
C ALA A 60 -9.47 13.54 11.52
N GLY A 61 -9.13 12.25 11.63
CA GLY A 61 -9.50 11.40 12.77
C GLY A 61 -10.87 10.71 12.65
N ASP A 62 -11.73 11.12 11.73
CA ASP A 62 -13.00 10.44 11.50
C ASP A 62 -12.85 8.96 11.18
N LEU A 63 -11.77 8.60 10.51
CA LEU A 63 -11.43 7.21 10.17
C LEU A 63 -9.93 7.05 9.96
N ILE A 64 -9.32 6.21 10.78
CA ILE A 64 -7.93 5.79 10.60
C ILE A 64 -7.92 4.38 10.00
N HIS A 65 -7.24 4.21 8.86
CA HIS A 65 -6.99 2.93 8.23
C HIS A 65 -5.73 2.30 8.81
N VAL A 66 -5.81 1.06 9.27
CA VAL A 66 -4.68 0.34 9.87
C VAL A 66 -4.40 -0.94 9.09
N ASP A 67 -3.13 -1.18 8.84
CA ASP A 67 -2.66 -2.36 8.09
C ASP A 67 -1.24 -2.76 8.50
N ILE A 68 -0.86 -3.99 8.18
CA ILE A 68 0.51 -4.50 8.38
C ILE A 68 1.06 -4.96 7.04
N LYS A 69 2.12 -4.31 6.57
CA LYS A 69 2.82 -4.70 5.36
C LYS A 69 4.07 -5.51 5.70
N LYS A 70 4.17 -6.72 5.13
CA LYS A 70 5.37 -7.55 5.25
C LYS A 70 6.33 -7.28 4.10
N LEU A 71 7.56 -6.98 4.40
CA LEU A 71 8.65 -6.87 3.44
C LEU A 71 9.71 -7.91 3.76
N GLY A 72 10.16 -8.68 2.75
CA GLY A 72 11.29 -9.58 2.91
C GLY A 72 12.52 -8.81 3.36
N ARG A 73 13.27 -9.34 4.33
CA ARG A 73 14.52 -8.75 4.81
C ARG A 73 15.61 -8.83 3.75
N ILE A 74 16.49 -7.87 3.77
CA ILE A 74 17.66 -7.77 2.89
C ILE A 74 18.86 -8.35 3.64
N PRO A 75 19.61 -9.33 3.07
CA PRO A 75 20.81 -9.82 3.70
C PRO A 75 21.92 -8.76 3.67
N ASP A 76 22.83 -8.83 4.62
CA ASP A 76 24.03 -7.98 4.62
C ASP A 76 24.84 -8.22 3.34
N GLY A 77 25.37 -7.14 2.78
CA GLY A 77 25.97 -7.14 1.45
C GLY A 77 24.98 -7.12 0.29
N GLY A 78 23.66 -7.05 0.56
CA GLY A 78 22.63 -6.87 -0.45
C GLY A 78 22.07 -8.18 -1.06
N GLY A 79 20.87 -8.08 -1.59
CA GLY A 79 20.14 -9.17 -2.24
C GLY A 79 20.27 -9.14 -3.78
N HIS A 80 19.27 -9.72 -4.45
CA HIS A 80 19.23 -9.81 -5.91
C HIS A 80 19.19 -8.46 -6.65
N ARG A 81 18.73 -7.41 -6.00
CA ARG A 81 18.68 -6.05 -6.58
C ARG A 81 20.06 -5.39 -6.66
N VAL A 82 20.99 -5.81 -5.77
CA VAL A 82 22.39 -5.33 -5.77
C VAL A 82 23.25 -6.19 -6.68
N HIS A 83 23.11 -7.52 -6.61
CA HIS A 83 24.05 -8.46 -7.22
C HIS A 83 23.46 -9.26 -8.39
N GLY A 84 22.21 -9.04 -8.77
CA GLY A 84 21.50 -9.94 -9.69
C GLY A 84 21.05 -11.25 -8.99
N ARG A 85 20.30 -12.08 -9.73
CA ARG A 85 19.61 -13.23 -9.13
C ARG A 85 20.55 -14.30 -8.58
N THR A 86 21.60 -14.65 -9.29
CA THR A 86 22.51 -15.74 -8.91
C THR A 86 23.34 -15.39 -7.68
N ARG A 87 24.10 -14.29 -7.72
CA ARG A 87 24.95 -13.87 -6.62
C ARG A 87 24.13 -13.44 -5.40
N GLY A 88 23.06 -12.68 -5.60
CA GLY A 88 22.14 -12.28 -4.54
C GLY A 88 21.42 -13.47 -3.89
N GLY A 89 21.12 -14.53 -4.65
CA GLY A 89 20.59 -15.78 -4.12
C GLY A 89 21.60 -16.52 -3.24
N ARG A 90 22.89 -16.58 -3.64
CA ARG A 90 23.98 -17.14 -2.82
C ARG A 90 24.15 -16.36 -1.52
N ASN A 91 24.16 -15.04 -1.59
CA ASN A 91 24.27 -14.19 -0.41
C ASN A 91 23.09 -14.39 0.54
N SER A 92 21.87 -14.45 0.01
CA SER A 92 20.67 -14.74 0.81
C SER A 92 20.74 -16.13 1.46
N SER A 93 21.37 -17.11 0.82
CA SER A 93 21.56 -18.45 1.39
C SER A 93 22.55 -18.44 2.55
N ALA A 94 23.64 -17.66 2.44
CA ALA A 94 24.64 -17.50 3.49
C ALA A 94 24.08 -16.83 4.75
N HIS A 95 23.15 -15.88 4.57
CA HIS A 95 22.52 -15.15 5.69
C HIS A 95 21.16 -15.73 6.10
N ARG A 96 20.87 -16.96 5.72
CA ARG A 96 19.63 -17.63 6.10
C ARG A 96 19.53 -17.80 7.62
N ASP A 97 18.37 -17.48 8.18
CA ASP A 97 18.03 -17.85 9.55
C ASP A 97 17.81 -19.38 9.63
N PRO A 98 18.66 -20.12 10.34
CA PRO A 98 18.54 -21.58 10.45
C PRO A 98 17.26 -22.05 11.12
N SER A 99 16.68 -21.22 12.00
CA SER A 99 15.44 -21.52 12.73
C SER A 99 14.20 -21.42 11.85
N ARG A 100 14.33 -20.87 10.64
CA ARG A 100 13.20 -20.70 9.71
C ARG A 100 13.22 -21.74 8.60
N PRO A 101 12.07 -22.36 8.31
CA PRO A 101 11.97 -23.28 7.17
C PRO A 101 12.23 -22.51 5.86
N ARG A 102 12.72 -23.21 4.84
CA ARG A 102 12.80 -22.64 3.51
C ARG A 102 11.40 -22.29 3.00
N THR A 103 11.32 -21.34 2.09
CA THR A 103 10.05 -21.02 1.41
C THR A 103 9.54 -22.23 0.61
N VAL A 104 8.27 -22.23 0.21
CA VAL A 104 7.65 -23.28 -0.62
C VAL A 104 8.47 -23.58 -1.90
N HIS A 105 9.19 -22.57 -2.42
CA HIS A 105 10.07 -22.72 -3.59
C HIS A 105 11.53 -23.03 -3.22
N GLY A 106 11.82 -23.53 -2.02
CA GLY A 106 13.16 -23.88 -1.56
C GLY A 106 14.11 -22.70 -1.33
N ARG A 107 13.64 -21.45 -1.40
CA ARG A 107 14.46 -20.25 -1.24
C ARG A 107 14.81 -20.01 0.23
N PRO A 108 15.96 -19.35 0.51
CA PRO A 108 16.31 -18.93 1.87
C PRO A 108 15.24 -18.03 2.47
N ASN A 109 14.91 -18.26 3.72
CA ASN A 109 13.95 -17.43 4.46
C ASN A 109 14.71 -16.55 5.45
N LEU A 110 14.91 -15.30 5.09
CA LEU A 110 15.53 -14.27 5.93
C LEU A 110 14.54 -13.65 6.94
N GLY A 111 13.26 -14.02 6.83
CA GLY A 111 12.18 -13.41 7.59
C GLY A 111 11.67 -12.11 6.97
N TYR A 112 10.84 -11.42 7.75
CA TYR A 112 10.17 -10.21 7.31
C TYR A 112 10.41 -9.06 8.28
N ALA A 113 10.46 -7.84 7.74
CA ALA A 113 10.17 -6.63 8.47
C ALA A 113 8.65 -6.42 8.43
N TYR A 114 8.04 -6.12 9.57
CA TYR A 114 6.61 -5.91 9.71
C TYR A 114 6.35 -4.42 9.88
N LEU A 115 5.82 -3.81 8.84
CA LEU A 115 5.52 -2.39 8.84
C LEU A 115 4.06 -2.20 9.25
N HIS A 116 3.87 -1.66 10.43
CA HIS A 116 2.56 -1.30 10.94
C HIS A 116 2.24 0.13 10.54
N HIS A 117 1.08 0.35 9.95
CA HIS A 117 0.65 1.64 9.43
C HIS A 117 -0.70 2.04 9.99
N ALA A 118 -0.83 3.33 10.32
CA ALA A 118 -2.08 4.00 10.61
C ALA A 118 -2.16 5.25 9.72
N VAL A 119 -3.14 5.28 8.81
CA VAL A 119 -3.29 6.33 7.80
C VAL A 119 -4.66 6.98 7.95
N ASP A 120 -4.70 8.27 8.14
CA ASP A 120 -5.94 9.01 8.22
C ASP A 120 -6.67 9.09 6.86
N ASP A 121 -7.97 8.87 6.86
CA ASP A 121 -8.78 8.86 5.64
C ASP A 121 -8.89 10.23 5.00
N HIS A 122 -8.98 11.31 5.79
CA HIS A 122 -9.14 12.67 5.31
C HIS A 122 -7.82 13.26 4.83
N SER A 123 -6.83 13.34 5.71
CA SER A 123 -5.55 14.01 5.44
C SER A 123 -4.54 13.14 4.67
N ARG A 124 -4.67 11.83 4.71
CA ARG A 124 -3.65 10.84 4.28
C ARG A 124 -2.40 10.83 5.17
N TYR A 125 -2.41 11.57 6.27
CA TYR A 125 -1.31 11.58 7.22
C TYR A 125 -1.05 10.17 7.74
N ALA A 126 0.21 9.75 7.74
CA ALA A 126 0.61 8.40 8.07
C ALA A 126 1.49 8.37 9.31
N TYR A 127 1.12 7.55 10.28
CA TYR A 127 1.99 7.09 11.35
C TYR A 127 2.40 5.65 11.08
N SER A 128 3.69 5.35 11.13
CA SER A 128 4.18 4.03 10.74
C SER A 128 5.40 3.62 11.54
N GLU A 129 5.49 2.33 11.85
CA GLU A 129 6.63 1.74 12.56
C GLU A 129 7.05 0.42 11.93
N ILE A 130 8.34 0.11 11.98
CA ILE A 130 8.89 -1.21 11.63
C ILE A 130 9.03 -2.00 12.92
N LEU A 131 8.27 -3.09 13.05
CA LEU A 131 8.20 -3.89 14.27
C LEU A 131 8.64 -5.34 14.03
N ALA A 132 8.81 -6.09 15.12
CA ALA A 132 9.36 -7.43 15.08
C ALA A 132 8.41 -8.48 14.47
N ASP A 133 7.10 -8.29 14.67
CA ASP A 133 6.08 -9.26 14.27
C ASP A 133 4.70 -8.62 14.07
N GLU A 134 3.70 -9.44 13.75
CA GLU A 134 2.30 -9.07 13.60
C GLU A 134 1.41 -9.64 14.71
N LYS A 135 1.97 -9.96 15.87
CA LYS A 135 1.19 -10.52 17.00
C LYS A 135 0.23 -9.49 17.56
N LYS A 136 -0.78 -9.97 18.26
CA LYS A 136 -1.84 -9.13 18.86
C LYS A 136 -1.26 -8.13 19.87
N GLU A 137 -0.24 -8.51 20.62
CA GLU A 137 0.45 -7.65 21.59
C GLU A 137 1.14 -6.48 20.86
N THR A 138 1.90 -6.80 19.83
CA THR A 138 2.64 -5.83 19.00
C THR A 138 1.68 -4.88 18.28
N ALA A 139 0.63 -5.41 17.65
CA ALA A 139 -0.38 -4.59 16.96
C ALA A 139 -1.15 -3.69 17.94
N THR A 140 -1.44 -4.15 19.16
CA THR A 140 -2.13 -3.36 20.19
C THR A 140 -1.22 -2.25 20.73
N ALA A 141 0.04 -2.55 21.00
CA ALA A 141 1.03 -1.57 21.43
C ALA A 141 1.26 -0.50 20.35
N PHE A 142 1.40 -0.90 19.09
CA PHE A 142 1.45 0.02 17.95
C PHE A 142 0.23 0.95 17.92
N MET A 143 -0.98 0.39 18.02
CA MET A 143 -2.20 1.19 17.98
C MET A 143 -2.25 2.22 19.11
N THR A 144 -1.76 1.86 20.31
CA THR A 144 -1.68 2.79 21.44
C THR A 144 -0.76 3.98 21.12
N ARG A 145 0.41 3.75 20.54
CA ARG A 145 1.34 4.81 20.14
C ARG A 145 0.79 5.64 18.98
N ALA A 146 0.16 4.99 18.00
CA ALA A 146 -0.48 5.68 16.89
C ALA A 146 -1.57 6.65 17.37
N LEU A 147 -2.44 6.21 18.29
CA LEU A 147 -3.46 7.08 18.88
C LEU A 147 -2.87 8.26 19.64
N ALA A 148 -1.82 8.02 20.42
CA ALA A 148 -1.10 9.09 21.14
C ALA A 148 -0.46 10.10 20.16
N HIS A 149 0.13 9.61 19.07
CA HIS A 149 0.70 10.46 18.02
C HIS A 149 -0.38 11.31 17.33
N PHE A 150 -1.50 10.71 16.91
CA PHE A 150 -2.59 11.47 16.30
C PHE A 150 -3.14 12.53 17.26
N ALA A 151 -3.29 12.20 18.53
CA ALA A 151 -3.71 13.16 19.55
C ALA A 151 -2.72 14.33 19.72
N SER A 152 -1.40 14.06 19.68
CA SER A 152 -0.37 15.10 19.81
C SER A 152 -0.38 16.13 18.66
N ILE A 153 -0.87 15.73 17.49
CA ILE A 153 -1.05 16.63 16.34
C ILE A 153 -2.50 17.16 16.21
N GLY A 154 -3.30 17.04 17.26
CA GLY A 154 -4.66 17.57 17.32
C GLY A 154 -5.73 16.74 16.59
N VAL A 155 -5.42 15.49 16.25
CA VAL A 155 -6.35 14.59 15.55
C VAL A 155 -7.02 13.64 16.53
N THR A 156 -8.31 13.84 16.79
CA THR A 156 -9.13 12.96 17.65
C THR A 156 -9.67 11.80 16.82
N THR A 157 -9.20 10.59 17.10
CA THR A 157 -9.63 9.38 16.38
C THR A 157 -11.00 8.90 16.86
N THR A 158 -11.98 8.81 15.94
CA THR A 158 -13.33 8.32 16.26
C THR A 158 -13.58 6.89 15.77
N ARG A 159 -12.91 6.48 14.68
CA ARG A 159 -13.07 5.14 14.07
C ARG A 159 -11.74 4.62 13.58
N VAL A 160 -11.57 3.32 13.73
CA VAL A 160 -10.43 2.58 13.15
C VAL A 160 -10.95 1.51 12.21
N MET A 161 -10.39 1.40 11.02
CA MET A 161 -10.67 0.34 10.05
C MET A 161 -9.44 -0.55 9.88
N THR A 162 -9.66 -1.85 10.01
CA THR A 162 -8.63 -2.88 9.76
C THR A 162 -9.13 -3.91 8.76
N ASP A 163 -8.24 -4.74 8.26
CA ASP A 163 -8.63 -5.99 7.65
C ASP A 163 -9.10 -7.01 8.72
N ASN A 164 -9.34 -8.26 8.28
CA ASN A 164 -9.78 -9.35 9.16
C ASN A 164 -8.61 -10.14 9.76
N GLY A 165 -7.40 -9.59 9.81
CA GLY A 165 -6.23 -10.22 10.40
C GLY A 165 -6.44 -10.66 11.85
N SER A 166 -5.83 -11.77 12.24
CA SER A 166 -6.03 -12.37 13.57
C SER A 166 -5.63 -11.44 14.72
N CYS A 167 -4.59 -10.62 14.53
CA CYS A 167 -4.15 -9.64 15.52
C CYS A 167 -5.24 -8.60 15.82
N TYR A 168 -5.93 -8.09 14.79
CA TYR A 168 -7.00 -7.10 14.91
C TYR A 168 -8.32 -7.69 15.45
N ARG A 169 -8.55 -8.99 15.20
CA ARG A 169 -9.71 -9.71 15.74
C ARG A 169 -9.55 -10.08 17.21
N SER A 170 -8.35 -9.94 17.77
CA SER A 170 -8.07 -10.25 19.17
C SER A 170 -8.90 -9.44 20.15
N ARG A 171 -9.23 -10.04 21.30
CA ARG A 171 -9.92 -9.35 22.37
C ARG A 171 -9.12 -8.16 22.89
N MET A 172 -7.78 -8.28 22.93
CA MET A 172 -6.85 -7.25 23.38
C MET A 172 -6.97 -5.98 22.51
N PHE A 173 -6.86 -6.14 21.18
CA PHE A 173 -6.94 -5.01 20.25
C PHE A 173 -8.31 -4.33 20.30
N ARG A 174 -9.39 -5.12 20.28
CA ARG A 174 -10.76 -4.58 20.38
C ARG A 174 -11.01 -3.85 21.71
N LYS A 175 -10.52 -4.40 22.82
CA LYS A 175 -10.63 -3.75 24.14
C LYS A 175 -9.89 -2.42 24.14
N ARG A 176 -8.67 -2.36 23.57
CA ARG A 176 -7.91 -1.10 23.47
C ARG A 176 -8.70 0.00 22.76
N LEU A 177 -9.36 -0.31 21.64
CA LEU A 177 -10.17 0.67 20.92
C LEU A 177 -11.42 1.07 21.74
N ALA A 178 -12.10 0.10 22.35
CA ALA A 178 -13.29 0.36 23.16
C ALA A 178 -12.99 1.24 24.38
N ASP A 179 -11.88 0.98 25.09
CA ASP A 179 -11.43 1.77 26.23
C ASP A 179 -11.14 3.25 25.87
N ASN A 180 -10.88 3.53 24.59
CA ASN A 180 -10.70 4.88 24.06
C ASN A 180 -11.96 5.43 23.34
N GLY A 181 -13.11 4.77 23.45
CA GLY A 181 -14.34 5.19 22.79
C GLY A 181 -14.35 5.08 21.27
N ILE A 182 -13.37 4.35 20.69
CA ILE A 182 -13.15 4.27 19.24
C ILE A 182 -13.95 3.12 18.64
N LYS A 183 -14.72 3.41 17.59
CA LYS A 183 -15.49 2.39 16.84
C LYS A 183 -14.58 1.58 15.92
N HIS A 184 -14.48 0.27 16.15
CA HIS A 184 -13.75 -0.63 15.27
C HIS A 184 -14.61 -1.03 14.06
N LYS A 185 -14.05 -0.92 12.86
CA LYS A 185 -14.65 -1.36 11.59
C LYS A 185 -13.72 -2.35 10.90
N TRP A 186 -14.31 -3.37 10.30
CA TRP A 186 -13.57 -4.33 9.46
C TRP A 186 -13.88 -4.12 7.99
N THR A 187 -12.90 -4.42 7.13
CA THR A 187 -13.16 -4.54 5.70
C THR A 187 -14.16 -5.65 5.43
N ARG A 188 -15.07 -5.43 4.50
CA ARG A 188 -16.02 -6.47 4.09
C ARG A 188 -15.26 -7.60 3.38
N PRO A 189 -15.58 -8.88 3.65
CA PRO A 189 -15.01 -10.00 2.89
C PRO A 189 -15.16 -9.76 1.38
N TYR A 190 -14.14 -10.11 0.62
CA TYR A 190 -14.08 -9.96 -0.84
C TYR A 190 -14.25 -8.52 -1.38
N ARG A 191 -14.12 -7.49 -0.53
CA ARG A 191 -14.11 -6.07 -0.91
C ARG A 191 -12.89 -5.34 -0.36
N PRO A 192 -11.68 -5.66 -0.83
CA PRO A 192 -10.43 -5.01 -0.38
C PRO A 192 -10.45 -3.49 -0.61
N GLN A 193 -11.23 -3.02 -1.59
CA GLN A 193 -11.39 -1.60 -1.92
C GLN A 193 -11.79 -0.69 -0.73
N THR A 194 -12.32 -1.26 0.35
CA THR A 194 -12.66 -0.50 1.57
C THR A 194 -11.42 -0.02 2.33
N ASN A 195 -10.26 -0.66 2.18
CA ASN A 195 -8.99 -0.22 2.78
C ASN A 195 -8.05 0.48 1.79
N GLY A 196 -8.60 1.01 0.70
CA GLY A 196 -7.86 1.57 -0.43
C GLY A 196 -6.88 2.70 -0.09
N LYS A 197 -7.06 3.40 1.06
CA LYS A 197 -6.16 4.47 1.48
C LYS A 197 -4.81 3.92 1.94
N VAL A 198 -4.84 2.93 2.83
CA VAL A 198 -3.61 2.27 3.31
C VAL A 198 -2.97 1.40 2.21
N GLU A 199 -3.76 0.79 1.33
CA GLU A 199 -3.22 0.08 0.16
C GLU A 199 -2.47 1.04 -0.78
N ARG A 200 -3.01 2.25 -0.99
CA ARG A 200 -2.32 3.28 -1.77
C ARG A 200 -1.05 3.76 -1.06
N PHE A 201 -1.10 3.95 0.24
CA PHE A 201 0.08 4.27 1.05
C PHE A 201 1.14 3.18 0.93
N ASN A 202 0.77 1.90 1.07
CA ASN A 202 1.67 0.76 0.89
C ASN A 202 2.36 0.74 -0.47
N ARG A 203 1.65 1.14 -1.54
CA ARG A 203 2.26 1.27 -2.87
C ARG A 203 3.29 2.39 -2.90
N THR A 204 2.94 3.58 -2.42
CA THR A 204 3.85 4.72 -2.34
C THR A 204 5.10 4.38 -1.53
N LEU A 205 4.92 3.76 -0.37
CA LEU A 205 6.01 3.30 0.48
C LEU A 205 6.94 2.30 -0.24
N GLN A 206 6.38 1.39 -1.04
CA GLN A 206 7.18 0.44 -1.82
C GLN A 206 7.96 1.13 -2.93
N GLU A 207 7.33 2.06 -3.65
CA GLU A 207 7.92 2.76 -4.78
C GLU A 207 8.95 3.81 -4.35
N GLU A 208 8.66 4.58 -3.29
CA GLU A 208 9.42 5.76 -2.90
C GLU A 208 10.41 5.51 -1.74
N TRP A 209 10.32 4.35 -1.07
CA TRP A 209 11.25 3.94 -0.02
C TRP A 209 11.74 2.50 -0.19
N ALA A 210 10.90 1.50 0.01
CA ALA A 210 11.34 0.11 0.17
C ALA A 210 12.11 -0.45 -1.03
N TYR A 211 11.81 0.05 -2.22
CA TYR A 211 12.42 -0.35 -3.50
C TYR A 211 12.86 0.84 -4.34
N ALA A 212 12.94 2.04 -3.77
CA ALA A 212 13.38 3.25 -4.47
C ALA A 212 14.82 3.11 -5.02
N ARG A 213 15.66 2.40 -4.30
CA ARG A 213 17.03 2.07 -4.69
C ARG A 213 17.42 0.66 -4.22
N PRO A 214 18.51 0.07 -4.73
CA PRO A 214 19.10 -1.11 -4.13
C PRO A 214 19.70 -0.77 -2.77
N TYR A 215 19.33 -1.51 -1.72
CA TYR A 215 19.91 -1.41 -0.39
C TYR A 215 20.89 -2.57 -0.16
N ASN A 216 22.01 -2.28 0.51
CA ASN A 216 23.02 -3.27 0.83
C ASN A 216 22.72 -4.08 2.10
N SER A 217 21.76 -3.63 2.91
CA SER A 217 21.33 -4.37 4.11
C SER A 217 19.93 -3.94 4.53
N GLU A 218 19.33 -4.72 5.42
CA GLU A 218 18.09 -4.33 6.08
C GLU A 218 18.27 -3.09 6.95
N THR A 219 19.41 -2.99 7.63
CA THR A 219 19.76 -1.83 8.47
C THR A 219 19.78 -0.54 7.65
N GLU A 220 20.39 -0.57 6.44
CA GLU A 220 20.41 0.59 5.55
C GLU A 220 18.98 0.98 5.11
N ARG A 221 18.14 -0.01 4.77
CA ARG A 221 16.74 0.26 4.41
C ARG A 221 15.95 0.86 5.55
N VAL A 222 16.11 0.32 6.76
CA VAL A 222 15.43 0.82 7.97
C VAL A 222 15.87 2.23 8.30
N ALA A 223 17.17 2.54 8.21
CA ALA A 223 17.69 3.89 8.48
C ALA A 223 17.11 4.96 7.54
N ALA A 224 16.72 4.58 6.32
CA ALA A 224 16.08 5.50 5.37
C ALA A 224 14.55 5.66 5.59
N PHE A 225 13.96 4.99 6.59
CA PHE A 225 12.52 5.01 6.79
C PHE A 225 12.00 6.31 7.41
N ASP A 226 12.71 6.83 8.40
CA ASP A 226 12.31 8.06 9.08
C ASP A 226 12.35 9.25 8.11
N GLU A 227 13.36 9.28 7.24
CA GLU A 227 13.47 10.28 6.17
C GLU A 227 12.29 10.19 5.18
N PHE A 228 11.89 8.98 4.81
CA PHE A 228 10.71 8.80 3.97
C PHE A 228 9.43 9.39 4.62
N LEU A 229 9.21 9.14 5.92
CA LEU A 229 8.04 9.70 6.63
C LEU A 229 8.13 11.20 6.79
N ARG A 230 9.35 11.73 7.01
CA ARG A 230 9.63 13.17 7.10
C ARG A 230 9.33 13.90 5.78
N ILE A 231 9.50 13.24 4.64
CA ILE A 231 9.11 13.77 3.33
C ILE A 231 7.62 13.51 3.04
N TYR A 232 7.14 12.31 3.34
CA TYR A 232 5.78 11.89 2.99
C TYR A 232 4.70 12.79 3.61
N ASN A 233 4.81 13.06 4.90
CA ASN A 233 3.76 13.80 5.61
C ASN A 233 3.76 15.31 5.30
N PRO A 234 4.87 16.07 5.43
CA PRO A 234 4.84 17.52 5.22
C PRO A 234 5.13 17.98 3.79
N GLU A 235 5.91 17.21 3.01
CA GLU A 235 6.44 17.73 1.74
C GLU A 235 5.79 17.10 0.50
N ARG A 236 5.30 15.87 0.62
CA ARG A 236 4.83 15.12 -0.54
C ARG A 236 3.46 15.61 -1.02
N SER A 237 3.41 16.22 -2.18
CA SER A 237 2.15 16.61 -2.84
C SER A 237 1.31 15.40 -3.26
N HIS A 238 0.02 15.42 -2.95
CA HIS A 238 -0.93 14.37 -3.30
C HIS A 238 -1.96 14.85 -4.32
N THR A 239 -2.04 14.20 -5.47
CA THR A 239 -3.07 14.52 -6.49
C THR A 239 -4.50 14.36 -5.98
N ALA A 240 -4.70 13.41 -5.04
CA ALA A 240 -6.00 13.21 -4.39
C ALA A 240 -6.37 14.34 -3.43
N LEU A 241 -5.38 15.10 -2.94
CA LEU A 241 -5.53 16.24 -2.06
C LEU A 241 -5.36 17.58 -2.83
N ARG A 242 -5.48 17.56 -4.15
CA ARG A 242 -5.35 18.72 -5.05
C ARG A 242 -3.97 19.38 -5.03
N GLY A 243 -2.95 18.66 -4.59
CA GLY A 243 -1.58 19.14 -4.49
C GLY A 243 -1.11 19.36 -3.05
N ASP A 244 -2.01 19.42 -2.09
CA ASP A 244 -1.65 19.55 -0.67
C ASP A 244 -0.83 18.36 -0.19
N SER A 245 0.00 18.58 0.81
CA SER A 245 0.63 17.51 1.58
C SER A 245 -0.34 16.95 2.63
N PRO A 246 -0.09 15.75 3.17
CA PRO A 246 -0.88 15.21 4.28
C PRO A 246 -0.94 16.14 5.50
N ALA A 247 0.18 16.80 5.84
CA ALA A 247 0.26 17.69 7.00
C ALA A 247 -0.59 18.97 6.83
N ASP A 248 -0.73 19.50 5.60
CA ASP A 248 -1.56 20.69 5.34
C ASP A 248 -3.04 20.46 5.67
N ARG A 249 -3.47 19.21 5.74
CA ARG A 249 -4.85 18.83 6.06
C ARG A 249 -5.04 18.35 7.51
N VAL A 250 -4.04 18.54 8.35
CA VAL A 250 -4.10 18.29 9.79
C VAL A 250 -4.16 19.64 10.51
N PRO A 251 -5.21 19.92 11.32
CA PRO A 251 -5.46 21.26 11.84
C PRO A 251 -4.28 21.92 12.55
N ASN A 252 -3.55 21.16 13.40
CA ASN A 252 -2.42 21.71 14.16
C ASN A 252 -1.10 21.78 13.38
N LEU A 253 -1.05 21.23 12.17
CA LEU A 253 0.13 21.23 11.33
C LEU A 253 -0.04 22.12 10.08
N ALA A 254 -1.25 22.52 9.76
CA ALA A 254 -1.55 23.36 8.61
C ALA A 254 -0.78 24.70 8.72
N GLY A 255 0.04 25.00 7.73
CA GLY A 255 0.84 26.21 7.69
C GLY A 255 2.17 26.19 8.46
N GLN A 256 2.53 25.10 9.12
CA GLN A 256 3.85 25.00 9.81
C GLN A 256 5.02 24.69 8.86
N TYR A 257 4.72 24.26 7.65
CA TYR A 257 5.70 23.80 6.65
C TYR A 257 5.62 24.61 5.32
N SER A 258 4.90 25.72 5.32
CA SER A 258 4.79 26.64 4.16
C SER A 258 5.93 27.66 4.12
#